data_5cb62516a49fb0025955bf8a70b2adcf
#
_entry.id   5cb62516a49fb0025955bf8a70b2adcf
#
_cell.length_a   1.000
_cell.length_b   1.000
_cell.length_c   1.000
_cell.angle_alpha   90.00
_cell.angle_beta   90.00
_cell.angle_gamma   90.00
#
_symmetry.space_group_name_H-M   'P 1'
#
loop_
_entity.id
_entity.type
_entity.pdbx_description
1 polymer ?
#
loop_
_entity_poly.entity_id
_entity_poly.type
_entity_poly.pdbx_seq_one_letter_code
_entity_poly.pdbx_strand_id
1 'polypeptide(L)'
;MILEEALPGDGESRPARARPDIKLGRGPVKKIEAIIKPFKLDEVKEALHEVGVSGITVTEAKGFGRQKGHTELYRGAEYVVDFLPKVKLEVVVPDAQAEQVVEAIAAAAATGRIGDGKIFVSTIESALRIRTGEKDEAAI
;
A
#
# COMPACT_ATOMS: atom_id res chain seq x y z
N MET A 1 10.72 -16.84 -2.40
CA MET A 1 10.80 -17.94 -2.32
C MET A 1 11.69 -18.46 -1.35
N ILE A 2 11.43 -19.34 -0.62
CA ILE A 2 12.16 -19.73 0.36
C ILE A 2 12.73 -20.92 0.27
N LEU A 3 13.73 -21.20 0.62
CA LEU A 3 14.37 -22.23 0.59
C LEU A 3 14.67 -22.75 1.76
N GLU A 4 14.14 -23.52 2.31
CA GLU A 4 14.35 -24.04 3.39
C GLU A 4 15.09 -25.18 3.28
N GLU A 5 16.07 -25.28 2.81
CA GLU A 5 16.86 -26.28 2.73
C GLU A 5 17.34 -26.73 3.96
N ALA A 6 17.46 -27.87 4.19
CA ALA A 6 18.00 -28.42 5.33
C ALA A 6 19.39 -27.98 5.40
N LEU A 7 19.83 -27.56 6.49
CA LEU A 7 21.11 -27.08 6.59
C LEU A 7 22.01 -28.23 6.62
N PRO A 8 22.95 -28.22 5.86
CA PRO A 8 23.90 -29.26 5.80
C PRO A 8 24.46 -29.31 7.12
N GLY A 9 24.83 -30.04 7.68
CA GLY A 9 25.44 -30.01 8.87
C GLY A 9 24.58 -30.39 9.94
N ASP A 10 23.42 -30.43 9.73
CA ASP A 10 22.58 -30.63 10.71
C ASP A 10 22.75 -31.99 11.06
N GLY A 11 23.28 -32.78 10.35
CA GLY A 11 23.50 -34.06 10.67
C GLY A 11 22.29 -34.72 11.19
N GLU A 12 21.38 -34.15 11.52
CA GLU A 12 20.35 -34.60 12.08
C GLU A 12 19.36 -34.87 11.20
N SER A 13 18.79 -35.84 11.19
CA SER A 13 17.85 -36.07 10.32
C SER A 13 16.59 -35.45 10.71
N ARG A 14 16.53 -34.30 10.76
CA ARG A 14 15.41 -33.58 11.00
C ARG A 14 14.56 -33.74 9.82
N PRO A 15 13.38 -34.13 9.88
CA PRO A 15 12.53 -34.25 8.75
C PRO A 15 12.43 -32.91 8.06
N ALA A 16 12.56 -32.90 6.81
CA ALA A 16 12.47 -31.68 6.06
C ALA A 16 11.09 -31.14 6.28
N ARG A 17 11.02 -29.90 6.60
CA ARG A 17 9.78 -29.29 6.76
C ARG A 17 9.10 -29.28 5.44
N ALA A 18 7.93 -29.75 5.35
CA ALA A 18 7.22 -29.75 4.10
C ALA A 18 7.03 -28.33 3.64
N ARG A 19 7.35 -28.06 2.42
CA ARG A 19 7.14 -26.73 1.90
C ARG A 19 5.71 -26.65 1.51
N PRO A 20 5.07 -25.56 1.74
CA PRO A 20 3.71 -25.39 1.31
C PRO A 20 3.71 -25.43 -0.19
N ASP A 21 2.71 -26.07 -0.77
CA ASP A 21 2.59 -26.12 -2.19
C ASP A 21 2.00 -24.81 -2.60
N ILE A 22 2.81 -23.84 -2.91
CA ILE A 22 2.33 -22.53 -3.26
C ILE A 22 2.06 -22.44 -4.73
N LYS A 23 0.82 -22.29 -5.08
CA LYS A 23 0.45 -22.06 -6.44
C LYS A 23 -0.07 -20.65 -6.52
N LEU A 24 0.45 -19.89 -7.43
CA LEU A 24 0.00 -18.51 -7.59
C LEU A 24 -1.37 -18.51 -8.23
N GLY A 25 -2.29 -17.82 -7.61
CA GLY A 25 -3.63 -17.69 -8.14
C GLY A 25 -3.80 -16.43 -8.95
N ARG A 26 -4.94 -16.29 -9.57
CA ARG A 26 -5.23 -15.12 -10.32
C ARG A 26 -6.58 -14.66 -9.92
N GLY A 27 -6.79 -14.46 -8.68
CA GLY A 27 -8.08 -14.06 -8.20
C GLY A 27 -8.41 -12.63 -8.54
N PRO A 28 -9.64 -12.24 -8.49
CA PRO A 28 -10.09 -10.90 -8.77
C PRO A 28 -9.82 -9.99 -7.60
N VAL A 29 -8.58 -9.65 -7.40
CA VAL A 29 -8.16 -8.82 -6.30
C VAL A 29 -7.43 -7.60 -6.85
N LYS A 30 -7.68 -6.44 -6.28
CA LYS A 30 -7.06 -5.21 -6.71
C LYS A 30 -6.24 -4.59 -5.60
N LYS A 31 -5.16 -3.96 -5.99
CA LYS A 31 -4.38 -3.16 -5.07
C LYS A 31 -4.65 -1.69 -5.38
N ILE A 32 -4.99 -0.92 -4.38
CA ILE A 32 -5.20 0.50 -4.52
C ILE A 32 -4.10 1.20 -3.75
N GLU A 33 -3.36 2.03 -4.45
CA GLU A 33 -2.27 2.74 -3.87
C GLU A 33 -2.59 4.22 -3.97
N ALA A 34 -2.58 4.94 -2.90
CA ALA A 34 -2.91 6.36 -2.90
C ALA A 34 -1.77 7.17 -2.31
N ILE A 35 -1.41 8.25 -2.98
CA ILE A 35 -0.42 9.18 -2.48
C ILE A 35 -1.19 10.44 -2.11
N ILE A 36 -1.20 10.79 -0.85
CA ILE A 36 -2.05 11.86 -0.34
C ILE A 36 -1.28 12.85 0.52
N LYS A 37 -1.88 13.96 0.83
CA LYS A 37 -1.31 14.92 1.77
C LYS A 37 -1.33 14.29 3.16
N PRO A 38 -0.27 14.45 3.94
CA PRO A 38 -0.18 13.79 5.25
C PRO A 38 -1.33 14.10 6.19
N PHE A 39 -1.80 15.32 6.21
CA PHE A 39 -2.84 15.71 7.14
C PHE A 39 -4.21 15.13 6.80
N LYS A 40 -4.32 14.48 5.64
CA LYS A 40 -5.58 13.83 5.26
C LYS A 40 -5.62 12.38 5.66
N LEU A 41 -4.55 11.86 6.23
CA LEU A 41 -4.48 10.43 6.52
C LEU A 41 -5.61 9.95 7.44
N ASP A 42 -5.89 10.70 8.50
CA ASP A 42 -6.92 10.26 9.44
C ASP A 42 -8.30 10.22 8.80
N GLU A 43 -8.62 11.20 7.98
CA GLU A 43 -9.90 11.22 7.29
C GLU A 43 -10.02 10.06 6.33
N VAL A 44 -8.94 9.74 5.63
CA VAL A 44 -8.93 8.64 4.68
C VAL A 44 -9.08 7.32 5.43
N LYS A 45 -8.41 7.18 6.57
CA LYS A 45 -8.53 5.96 7.36
C LYS A 45 -9.97 5.75 7.82
N GLU A 46 -10.63 6.81 8.24
CA GLU A 46 -12.01 6.69 8.66
C GLU A 46 -12.91 6.33 7.51
N ALA A 47 -12.70 6.95 6.38
CA ALA A 47 -13.51 6.66 5.20
C ALA A 47 -13.34 5.21 4.76
N LEU A 48 -12.13 4.68 4.86
CA LEU A 48 -11.88 3.30 4.51
C LEU A 48 -12.54 2.34 5.50
N HIS A 49 -12.49 2.71 6.77
CA HIS A 49 -13.14 1.88 7.79
C HIS A 49 -14.65 1.81 7.53
N GLU A 50 -15.25 2.92 7.15
CA GLU A 50 -16.68 2.95 6.87
C GLU A 50 -17.08 2.07 5.71
N VAL A 51 -16.23 1.87 4.74
CA VAL A 51 -16.55 0.99 3.62
C VAL A 51 -16.02 -0.43 3.85
N GLY A 52 -15.64 -0.74 5.08
CA GLY A 52 -15.30 -2.11 5.44
C GLY A 52 -13.85 -2.53 5.25
N VAL A 53 -12.96 -1.58 4.98
CA VAL A 53 -11.56 -1.91 4.83
C VAL A 53 -10.86 -1.76 6.16
N SER A 54 -10.23 -2.81 6.64
CA SER A 54 -9.56 -2.74 7.91
C SER A 54 -8.04 -2.84 7.80
N GLY A 55 -7.53 -3.40 6.76
CA GLY A 55 -6.10 -3.56 6.61
C GLY A 55 -5.52 -2.51 5.69
N ILE A 56 -4.67 -1.64 6.21
CA ILE A 56 -4.07 -0.58 5.45
C ILE A 56 -2.60 -0.54 5.73
N THR A 57 -1.78 -0.41 4.71
CA THR A 57 -0.35 -0.21 4.89
C THR A 57 -0.03 1.25 4.58
N VAL A 58 0.67 1.90 5.47
CA VAL A 58 0.99 3.31 5.31
C VAL A 58 2.49 3.50 5.33
N THR A 59 2.99 4.30 4.40
CA THR A 59 4.41 4.61 4.29
C THR A 59 4.56 6.12 4.14
N GLU A 60 5.51 6.69 4.85
CA GLU A 60 5.83 8.09 4.65
C GLU A 60 6.63 8.21 3.36
N ALA A 61 6.32 9.19 2.57
CA ALA A 61 6.95 9.36 1.27
C ALA A 61 7.22 10.84 1.02
N LYS A 62 7.99 11.12 -0.01
CA LYS A 62 8.26 12.48 -0.42
C LYS A 62 7.86 12.59 -1.88
N GLY A 63 7.15 13.63 -2.21
CA GLY A 63 6.70 13.83 -3.57
C GLY A 63 7.37 15.02 -4.22
N PHE A 64 7.55 14.90 -5.52
CA PHE A 64 8.08 15.98 -6.31
C PHE A 64 7.12 16.11 -7.49
N GLY A 65 6.57 17.25 -7.69
CA GLY A 65 5.61 17.42 -8.78
C GLY A 65 5.15 18.85 -8.89
N ARG A 66 3.91 19.01 -9.28
CA ARG A 66 3.39 20.33 -9.54
C ARG A 66 3.33 21.24 -8.33
N GLN A 67 3.43 20.66 -7.13
CA GLN A 67 3.40 21.44 -5.92
C GLN A 67 4.76 22.05 -5.62
N LYS A 68 5.76 21.76 -6.43
CA LYS A 68 7.07 22.31 -6.22
C LYS A 68 6.96 23.81 -6.35
N GLY A 69 7.87 24.50 -5.94
CA GLY A 69 7.82 25.94 -6.04
C GLY A 69 7.52 26.59 -4.71
N HIS A 70 7.31 25.77 -3.71
CA HIS A 70 7.20 26.28 -2.40
C HIS A 70 8.58 26.83 -2.04
N THR A 71 8.68 28.11 -1.75
CA THR A 71 9.94 28.76 -1.50
C THR A 71 10.10 29.08 -0.03
N GLU A 72 11.23 28.80 0.52
CA GLU A 72 11.49 29.14 1.90
C GLU A 72 12.74 30.02 2.00
N LEU A 73 12.79 30.87 3.02
CA LEU A 73 13.93 31.71 3.23
C LEU A 73 14.78 31.10 4.33
N TYR A 74 16.08 30.99 4.04
CA TYR A 74 16.99 30.49 5.05
C TYR A 74 18.23 31.35 4.98
N ARG A 75 18.55 32.04 6.05
CA ARG A 75 19.71 32.92 6.14
C ARG A 75 19.72 33.97 5.02
N GLY A 76 18.56 34.47 4.69
CA GLY A 76 18.46 35.50 3.70
C GLY A 76 18.47 35.02 2.25
N ALA A 77 18.55 33.73 2.03
CA ALA A 77 18.52 33.19 0.68
C ALA A 77 17.24 32.41 0.50
N GLU A 78 16.72 32.39 -0.72
CA GLU A 78 15.53 31.66 -1.03
C GLU A 78 15.89 30.29 -1.49
N TYR A 79 15.21 29.26 -0.99
CA TYR A 79 15.43 27.91 -1.42
C TYR A 79 14.08 27.36 -1.93
N VAL A 80 14.16 26.65 -3.03
CA VAL A 80 12.98 26.01 -3.57
C VAL A 80 12.92 24.62 -2.96
N VAL A 81 11.80 24.30 -2.35
CA VAL A 81 11.60 22.99 -1.76
C VAL A 81 11.04 22.11 -2.85
N ASP A 82 11.86 21.19 -3.36
CA ASP A 82 11.45 20.32 -4.44
C ASP A 82 10.67 19.11 -3.97
N PHE A 83 10.95 18.60 -2.79
CA PHE A 83 10.28 17.43 -2.30
C PHE A 83 9.40 17.80 -1.11
N LEU A 84 8.19 17.36 -1.14
CA LEU A 84 7.24 17.63 -0.07
C LEU A 84 6.80 16.34 0.57
N PRO A 85 6.50 16.36 1.86
CA PRO A 85 6.07 15.13 2.52
C PRO A 85 4.72 14.68 1.99
N LYS A 86 4.58 13.40 1.81
CA LYS A 86 3.36 12.75 1.37
C LYS A 86 3.21 11.46 2.17
N VAL A 87 2.04 10.87 2.09
CA VAL A 87 1.81 9.57 2.66
C VAL A 87 1.33 8.66 1.55
N LYS A 88 1.91 7.48 1.48
CA LYS A 88 1.46 6.48 0.54
C LYS A 88 0.71 5.44 1.32
N LEU A 89 -0.49 5.13 0.95
CA LEU A 89 -1.21 4.06 1.56
C LEU A 89 -1.58 3.02 0.54
N GLU A 90 -1.59 1.78 0.96
CA GLU A 90 -1.93 0.68 0.08
C GLU A 90 -3.00 -0.15 0.74
N VAL A 91 -4.00 -0.52 -0.02
CA VAL A 91 -5.03 -1.43 0.43
C VAL A 91 -5.25 -2.43 -0.68
N VAL A 92 -5.55 -3.66 -0.29
CA VAL A 92 -5.81 -4.72 -1.25
C VAL A 92 -7.22 -5.21 -0.96
N VAL A 93 -8.07 -5.18 -1.95
CA VAL A 93 -9.48 -5.47 -1.78
C VAL A 93 -10.01 -6.35 -2.91
N PRO A 94 -11.12 -7.04 -2.69
CA PRO A 94 -11.76 -7.77 -3.78
C PRO A 94 -12.14 -6.80 -4.89
N ASP A 95 -12.09 -7.27 -6.10
CA ASP A 95 -12.39 -6.46 -7.28
C ASP A 95 -13.73 -5.73 -7.14
N ALA A 96 -14.72 -6.39 -6.60
CA ALA A 96 -16.05 -5.81 -6.49
C ALA A 96 -16.08 -4.58 -5.57
N GLN A 97 -15.08 -4.41 -4.71
CA GLN A 97 -15.08 -3.29 -3.81
C GLN A 97 -14.16 -2.16 -4.27
N ALA A 98 -13.40 -2.38 -5.31
CA ALA A 98 -12.36 -1.45 -5.72
C ALA A 98 -12.89 -0.05 -6.02
N GLU A 99 -13.97 0.05 -6.76
CA GLU A 99 -14.50 1.35 -7.11
C GLU A 99 -14.95 2.11 -5.89
N GLN A 100 -15.64 1.46 -4.97
CA GLN A 100 -16.13 2.09 -3.77
C GLN A 100 -14.97 2.59 -2.91
N VAL A 101 -13.90 1.83 -2.86
CA VAL A 101 -12.74 2.19 -2.07
C VAL A 101 -12.03 3.40 -2.69
N VAL A 102 -11.88 3.41 -4.01
CA VAL A 102 -11.28 4.54 -4.71
C VAL A 102 -12.09 5.81 -4.46
N GLU A 103 -13.40 5.71 -4.55
CA GLU A 103 -14.25 6.87 -4.33
C GLU A 103 -14.15 7.37 -2.89
N ALA A 104 -14.08 6.46 -1.93
CA ALA A 104 -13.95 6.84 -0.53
C ALA A 104 -12.63 7.58 -0.28
N ILE A 105 -11.53 7.08 -0.85
CA ILE A 105 -10.24 7.72 -0.69
C ILE A 105 -10.24 9.10 -1.35
N ALA A 106 -10.75 9.15 -2.57
CA ALA A 106 -10.73 10.39 -3.33
C ALA A 106 -11.53 11.50 -2.62
N ALA A 107 -12.69 11.15 -2.11
CA ALA A 107 -13.51 12.13 -1.42
C ALA A 107 -12.85 12.61 -0.12
N ALA A 108 -12.26 11.70 0.63
CA ALA A 108 -11.66 12.05 1.91
C ALA A 108 -10.35 12.80 1.75
N ALA A 109 -9.59 12.54 0.70
CA ALA A 109 -8.28 13.14 0.50
C ALA A 109 -8.31 14.46 -0.23
N ALA A 110 -9.39 14.79 -0.89
CA ALA A 110 -9.45 15.97 -1.74
C ALA A 110 -9.47 17.27 -0.96
N THR A 111 -8.69 18.24 -1.38
CA THR A 111 -8.78 19.60 -0.86
C THR A 111 -9.16 20.57 -1.99
N GLY A 112 -9.07 20.10 -3.23
CA GLY A 112 -9.29 20.96 -4.38
C GLY A 112 -8.08 21.78 -4.77
N ARG A 113 -6.95 21.53 -4.12
CA ARG A 113 -5.74 22.28 -4.41
C ARG A 113 -4.66 21.39 -4.99
N ILE A 114 -3.67 22.01 -5.59
CA ILE A 114 -2.55 21.28 -6.16
C ILE A 114 -1.89 20.45 -5.06
N GLY A 115 -1.48 19.28 -5.36
CA GLY A 115 -0.82 18.40 -4.42
C GLY A 115 -1.72 17.42 -3.72
N ASP A 116 -2.99 17.35 -4.08
CA ASP A 116 -3.91 16.40 -3.47
C ASP A 116 -3.50 14.95 -3.67
N GLY A 117 -2.78 14.67 -4.72
CA GLY A 117 -2.24 13.34 -4.93
C GLY A 117 -2.93 12.54 -6.02
N LYS A 118 -2.67 11.27 -6.02
CA LYS A 118 -3.18 10.38 -7.06
C LYS A 118 -3.49 9.03 -6.47
N ILE A 119 -4.35 8.31 -7.14
CA ILE A 119 -4.70 6.95 -6.76
C ILE A 119 -4.42 6.04 -7.94
N PHE A 120 -3.75 4.95 -7.69
CA PHE A 120 -3.43 3.98 -8.72
C PHE A 120 -4.09 2.65 -8.36
N VAL A 121 -4.63 1.98 -9.34
CA VAL A 121 -5.29 0.70 -9.14
C VAL A 121 -4.60 -0.32 -10.03
N SER A 122 -4.20 -1.42 -9.45
CA SER A 122 -3.58 -2.48 -10.25
C SER A 122 -4.19 -3.81 -9.88
N THR A 123 -4.15 -4.73 -10.81
CA THR A 123 -4.64 -6.07 -10.57
C THR A 123 -3.56 -6.86 -9.88
N ILE A 124 -3.92 -7.56 -8.82
CA ILE A 124 -2.99 -8.42 -8.12
C ILE A 124 -3.14 -9.80 -8.70
N GLU A 125 -2.05 -10.37 -9.16
CA GLU A 125 -2.10 -11.70 -9.72
C GLU A 125 -2.35 -12.75 -8.67
N SER A 126 -1.79 -12.62 -7.51
CA SER A 126 -2.04 -13.56 -6.43
C SER A 126 -1.72 -12.92 -5.10
N ALA A 127 -2.33 -13.39 -4.07
CA ALA A 127 -2.05 -12.96 -2.71
C ALA A 127 -1.96 -14.19 -1.84
N LEU A 128 -1.11 -14.14 -0.81
CA LEU A 128 -0.95 -15.25 0.09
C LEU A 128 -0.85 -14.70 1.50
N ARG A 129 -1.66 -15.17 2.39
CA ARG A 129 -1.55 -14.79 3.79
C ARG A 129 -0.48 -15.66 4.42
N ILE A 130 0.54 -15.06 4.93
CA ILE A 130 1.71 -15.78 5.41
C ILE A 130 1.38 -16.77 6.52
N ARG A 131 0.60 -16.34 7.49
CA ARG A 131 0.31 -17.20 8.64
C ARG A 131 -0.55 -18.41 8.29
N THR A 132 -1.53 -18.23 7.46
CA THR A 132 -2.52 -19.27 7.23
C THR A 132 -2.37 -19.99 5.91
N GLY A 133 -1.67 -19.39 4.96
CA GLY A 133 -1.57 -19.95 3.62
C GLY A 133 -2.80 -19.72 2.76
N GLU A 134 -3.74 -18.93 3.25
CA GLU A 134 -4.92 -18.60 2.45
C GLU A 134 -4.52 -17.78 1.24
N LYS A 135 -5.23 -17.95 0.16
CA LYS A 135 -4.86 -17.31 -1.10
C LYS A 135 -5.93 -16.39 -1.63
N ASP A 136 -5.48 -15.42 -2.38
CA ASP A 136 -6.34 -14.48 -3.11
C ASP A 136 -7.39 -13.81 -2.22
N GLU A 137 -8.64 -13.85 -2.55
CA GLU A 137 -9.65 -13.17 -1.76
C GLU A 137 -9.65 -13.60 -0.31
N ALA A 138 -9.41 -14.86 -0.03
CA ALA A 138 -9.39 -15.35 1.33
C ALA A 138 -8.15 -14.84 2.10
N ALA A 139 -7.15 -14.34 1.40
CA ALA A 139 -5.93 -13.85 2.01
C ALA A 139 -6.03 -12.41 2.49
N ILE A 140 -7.07 -11.71 2.11
CA ILE A 140 -7.17 -10.27 2.40
C ILE A 140 -8.31 -9.93 3.34
#